data_7625de897eee5255dcc5ad9795ba3ec8
#
_entry.id   7625de897eee5255dcc5ad9795ba3ec8
#
_cell.length_a   1.000
_cell.length_b   1.000
_cell.length_c   1.000
_cell.angle_alpha   90.00
_cell.angle_beta   90.00
_cell.angle_gamma   90.00
#
_symmetry.space_group_name_H-M   'P 1'
#
loop_
_entity.id
_entity.type
_entity.pdbx_description
1 polymer ?
#
loop_
_entity_poly.entity_id
_entity_poly.type
_entity_poly.pdbx_seq_one_letter_code
_entity_poly.pdbx_strand_id
1 'polypeptide(L)'
;MKQHNLAVVKTLTYAMFAMFAMTTDSVGLIIPEIVKTFRLTLTAAGTFQYATMAGIAVAGLCLGTLADRLGRRRTIVIGLTAFAAASLLFAVGTTFLFFVVLMGLSGLAIGVFKTGALALVGDISTSTTEHTAIMNTVEGFFSVGSIVGPAILAYLLAHGVSWQWLYVIAGAMCVVLIVMALSVTYPTSMSPAAAPGARTGTMAAVKSPYVLAFSAGVFLYVGVEAAIYVWMPTLLASYRGRATWLAAYGISIFFMLRAAGRFLGAWMLTRWRWDAAVAVLSGAILACFAFSVAGGVEWAVYLLPASGLFMAVIYPTLNSKGISCVPKSEHGAAAGVILFFTCLSAVLAPLAMGALSDVTGQIAYGFWLATGLAALLFAGLLLNWLANPTRSVLARVDVADYHQESSV
;
A
#
# COMPACT_ATOMS: atom_id res chain seq x y z
N MET A 1 24.87 8.81 -14.03
CA MET A 1 23.98 9.90 -13.57
C MET A 1 24.66 10.69 -12.45
N LYS A 2 24.61 12.04 -12.46
CA LYS A 2 25.18 12.81 -11.35
C LYS A 2 24.36 12.46 -10.08
N GLN A 3 25.03 12.19 -8.96
CA GLN A 3 24.41 11.82 -7.67
C GLN A 3 23.30 12.77 -7.22
N HIS A 4 23.42 14.05 -7.58
CA HIS A 4 22.44 15.08 -7.26
C HIS A 4 21.05 14.82 -7.92
N ASN A 5 21.00 14.33 -9.16
CA ASN A 5 19.73 14.03 -9.83
C ASN A 5 19.04 12.80 -9.23
N LEU A 6 19.78 11.82 -8.74
CA LEU A 6 19.21 10.61 -8.11
C LEU A 6 18.52 10.93 -6.79
N ALA A 7 19.13 11.77 -5.94
CA ALA A 7 18.54 12.21 -4.69
C ALA A 7 17.23 12.97 -4.93
N VAL A 8 17.19 13.85 -5.93
CA VAL A 8 15.97 14.59 -6.31
C VAL A 8 14.86 13.65 -6.78
N VAL A 9 15.19 12.65 -7.61
CA VAL A 9 14.20 11.66 -8.08
C VAL A 9 13.66 10.84 -6.90
N LYS A 10 14.51 10.38 -5.97
CA LYS A 10 14.08 9.66 -4.76
C LYS A 10 13.13 10.53 -3.92
N THR A 11 13.53 11.77 -3.60
CA THR A 11 12.72 12.70 -2.78
C THR A 11 11.37 13.00 -3.44
N LEU A 12 11.37 13.22 -4.76
CA LEU A 12 10.15 13.48 -5.52
C LEU A 12 9.21 12.26 -5.48
N THR A 13 9.74 11.06 -5.63
CA THR A 13 8.97 9.82 -5.50
C THR A 13 8.35 9.71 -4.10
N TYR A 14 9.11 10.01 -3.03
CA TYR A 14 8.61 10.01 -1.67
C TYR A 14 7.47 11.01 -1.46
N ALA A 15 7.61 12.23 -1.98
CA ALA A 15 6.57 13.24 -1.92
C ALA A 15 5.27 12.83 -2.66
N MET A 16 5.41 12.18 -3.83
CA MET A 16 4.28 11.65 -4.59
C MET A 16 3.51 10.59 -3.79
N PHE A 17 4.21 9.65 -3.16
CA PHE A 17 3.55 8.63 -2.32
C PHE A 17 2.85 9.24 -1.10
N ALA A 18 3.47 10.23 -0.44
CA ALA A 18 2.85 10.95 0.66
C ALA A 18 1.56 11.67 0.21
N MET A 19 1.59 12.34 -0.95
CA MET A 19 0.43 13.05 -1.50
C MET A 19 -0.73 12.07 -1.80
N PHE A 20 -0.45 10.90 -2.40
CA PHE A 20 -1.52 9.93 -2.66
C PHE A 20 -2.13 9.38 -1.38
N ALA A 21 -1.32 9.12 -0.35
CA ALA A 21 -1.79 8.63 0.94
C ALA A 21 -2.75 9.62 1.63
N MET A 22 -2.55 10.92 1.43
CA MET A 22 -3.44 11.96 1.99
C MET A 22 -4.90 11.77 1.57
N THR A 23 -5.16 11.28 0.37
CA THR A 23 -6.52 11.06 -0.13
C THR A 23 -7.03 9.66 0.13
N THR A 24 -6.21 8.62 -0.10
CA THR A 24 -6.63 7.23 0.03
C THR A 24 -6.96 6.85 1.47
N ASP A 25 -6.19 7.33 2.44
CA ASP A 25 -6.33 6.97 3.84
C ASP A 25 -7.27 7.92 4.62
N SER A 26 -7.79 8.96 3.96
CA SER A 26 -8.80 9.87 4.53
C SER A 26 -10.24 9.43 4.28
N VAL A 27 -10.48 8.43 3.43
CA VAL A 27 -11.84 8.00 3.03
C VAL A 27 -12.68 7.61 4.24
N GLY A 28 -12.10 6.97 5.24
CA GLY A 28 -12.80 6.59 6.47
C GLY A 28 -13.44 7.77 7.22
N LEU A 29 -12.82 8.94 7.19
CA LEU A 29 -13.38 10.18 7.79
C LEU A 29 -14.40 10.86 6.86
N ILE A 30 -14.37 10.59 5.56
CA ILE A 30 -15.32 11.14 4.59
C ILE A 30 -16.65 10.39 4.61
N ILE A 31 -16.63 9.08 4.89
CA ILE A 31 -17.83 8.22 4.88
C ILE A 31 -18.97 8.79 5.75
N PRO A 32 -18.78 9.24 6.99
CA PRO A 32 -19.84 9.83 7.79
C PRO A 32 -20.47 11.09 7.16
N GLU A 33 -19.65 11.94 6.54
CA GLU A 33 -20.11 13.15 5.85
C GLU A 33 -20.93 12.81 4.59
N ILE A 34 -20.53 11.78 3.84
CA ILE A 34 -21.26 11.28 2.68
C ILE A 34 -22.61 10.69 3.09
N VAL A 35 -22.62 9.86 4.13
CA VAL A 35 -23.87 9.29 4.70
C VAL A 35 -24.84 10.40 5.06
N LYS A 36 -24.37 11.44 5.73
CA LYS A 36 -25.17 12.59 6.15
C LYS A 36 -25.65 13.42 4.95
N THR A 37 -24.75 13.72 4.00
CA THR A 37 -25.06 14.61 2.84
C THR A 37 -26.03 13.97 1.87
N PHE A 38 -25.82 12.68 1.55
CA PHE A 38 -26.60 11.96 0.53
C PHE A 38 -27.66 11.03 1.12
N ARG A 39 -27.81 10.96 2.46
CA ARG A 39 -28.75 10.10 3.18
C ARG A 39 -28.61 8.61 2.78
N LEU A 40 -27.39 8.13 2.74
CA LEU A 40 -27.04 6.78 2.31
C LEU A 40 -26.90 5.82 3.48
N THR A 41 -26.99 4.52 3.17
CA THR A 41 -26.52 3.47 4.11
C THR A 41 -25.00 3.44 4.17
N LEU A 42 -24.44 2.89 5.24
CA LEU A 42 -22.97 2.72 5.39
C LEU A 42 -22.37 1.90 4.25
N THR A 43 -23.08 0.83 3.83
CA THR A 43 -22.66 -0.02 2.70
C THR A 43 -22.58 0.78 1.40
N ALA A 44 -23.58 1.62 1.12
CA ALA A 44 -23.56 2.47 -0.08
C ALA A 44 -22.45 3.51 -0.04
N ALA A 45 -22.20 4.14 1.13
CA ALA A 45 -21.13 5.10 1.30
C ALA A 45 -19.73 4.45 1.17
N GLY A 46 -19.61 3.19 1.56
CA GLY A 46 -18.38 2.39 1.38
C GLY A 46 -17.97 2.21 -0.09
N THR A 47 -18.88 2.47 -1.04
CA THR A 47 -18.58 2.43 -2.48
C THR A 47 -17.43 3.37 -2.86
N PHE A 48 -17.19 4.43 -2.12
CA PHE A 48 -16.02 5.31 -2.32
C PHE A 48 -14.72 4.53 -2.19
N GLN A 49 -14.57 3.76 -1.10
CA GLN A 49 -13.40 2.93 -0.90
C GLN A 49 -13.31 1.82 -1.96
N TYR A 50 -14.42 1.13 -2.23
CA TYR A 50 -14.43 0.01 -3.18
C TYR A 50 -14.15 0.48 -4.61
N ALA A 51 -14.69 1.62 -5.05
CA ALA A 51 -14.42 2.19 -6.37
C ALA A 51 -12.93 2.54 -6.54
N THR A 52 -12.31 3.15 -5.52
CA THR A 52 -10.88 3.47 -5.54
C THR A 52 -10.04 2.20 -5.62
N MET A 53 -10.30 1.21 -4.77
CA MET A 53 -9.55 -0.05 -4.75
C MET A 53 -9.74 -0.84 -6.06
N ALA A 54 -10.96 -0.88 -6.60
CA ALA A 54 -11.24 -1.50 -7.89
C ALA A 54 -10.47 -0.82 -9.03
N GLY A 55 -10.43 0.52 -9.05
CA GLY A 55 -9.65 1.28 -10.01
C GLY A 55 -8.16 0.96 -9.94
N ILE A 56 -7.58 0.91 -8.74
CA ILE A 56 -6.17 0.53 -8.53
C ILE A 56 -5.92 -0.91 -9.01
N ALA A 57 -6.81 -1.85 -8.66
CA ALA A 57 -6.69 -3.25 -9.06
C ALA A 57 -6.71 -3.43 -10.58
N VAL A 58 -7.68 -2.79 -11.25
CA VAL A 58 -7.80 -2.81 -12.72
C VAL A 58 -6.55 -2.22 -13.37
N ALA A 59 -6.06 -1.08 -12.89
CA ALA A 59 -4.84 -0.48 -13.40
C ALA A 59 -3.62 -1.39 -13.20
N GLY A 60 -3.48 -1.99 -12.02
CA GLY A 60 -2.39 -2.92 -11.72
C GLY A 60 -2.36 -4.10 -12.68
N LEU A 61 -3.51 -4.75 -12.89
CA LEU A 61 -3.60 -5.94 -13.73
C LEU A 61 -3.54 -5.64 -15.23
N CYS A 62 -4.27 -4.61 -15.69
CA CYS A 62 -4.42 -4.32 -17.12
C CYS A 62 -3.35 -3.36 -17.65
N LEU A 63 -2.84 -2.45 -16.81
CA LEU A 63 -1.92 -1.38 -17.20
C LEU A 63 -0.52 -1.52 -16.56
N GLY A 64 -0.26 -2.61 -15.82
CA GLY A 64 1.02 -2.86 -15.15
C GLY A 64 2.23 -2.82 -16.11
N THR A 65 2.04 -3.30 -17.35
CA THR A 65 3.08 -3.25 -18.40
C THR A 65 3.30 -1.86 -19.00
N LEU A 66 2.48 -0.87 -18.65
CA LEU A 66 2.58 0.48 -19.21
C LEU A 66 3.93 1.11 -18.88
N ALA A 67 4.42 0.88 -17.66
CA ALA A 67 5.72 1.35 -17.20
C ALA A 67 6.88 0.73 -17.98
N ASP A 68 6.74 -0.51 -18.44
CA ASP A 68 7.76 -1.22 -19.18
C ASP A 68 7.76 -0.81 -20.68
N ARG A 69 6.58 -0.40 -21.21
CA ARG A 69 6.41 0.00 -22.62
C ARG A 69 6.67 1.49 -22.87
N LEU A 70 6.13 2.37 -22.05
CA LEU A 70 6.23 3.83 -22.21
C LEU A 70 7.43 4.43 -21.49
N GLY A 71 8.05 3.66 -20.56
CA GLY A 71 9.08 4.10 -19.65
C GLY A 71 8.52 4.73 -18.37
N ARG A 72 9.34 4.74 -17.32
CA ARG A 72 8.92 5.10 -15.93
C ARG A 72 8.38 6.53 -15.85
N ARG A 73 9.13 7.50 -16.38
CA ARG A 73 8.74 8.92 -16.32
C ARG A 73 7.37 9.19 -16.95
N ARG A 74 7.13 8.66 -18.18
CA ARG A 74 5.85 8.90 -18.87
C ARG A 74 4.70 8.28 -18.09
N THR A 75 4.85 7.07 -17.61
CA THR A 75 3.81 6.37 -16.82
C THR A 75 3.49 7.11 -15.53
N ILE A 76 4.51 7.58 -14.81
CA ILE A 76 4.33 8.40 -13.58
C ILE A 76 3.57 9.67 -13.91
N VAL A 77 3.99 10.42 -14.94
CA VAL A 77 3.35 11.69 -15.33
C VAL A 77 1.90 11.47 -15.79
N ILE A 78 1.61 10.40 -16.54
CA ILE A 78 0.24 10.05 -16.94
C ILE A 78 -0.63 9.79 -15.71
N GLY A 79 -0.15 8.98 -14.76
CA GLY A 79 -0.86 8.70 -13.51
C GLY A 79 -1.12 9.97 -12.71
N LEU A 80 -0.10 10.82 -12.51
CA LEU A 80 -0.24 12.10 -11.82
C LEU A 80 -1.24 13.04 -12.52
N THR A 81 -1.18 13.15 -13.85
CA THR A 81 -2.07 14.04 -14.62
C THR A 81 -3.53 13.58 -14.53
N ALA A 82 -3.76 12.28 -14.69
CA ALA A 82 -5.10 11.71 -14.57
C ALA A 82 -5.66 11.89 -13.13
N PHE A 83 -4.82 11.70 -12.11
CA PHE A 83 -5.21 11.92 -10.73
C PHE A 83 -5.50 13.40 -10.44
N ALA A 84 -4.64 14.34 -10.91
CA ALA A 84 -4.86 15.77 -10.75
C ALA A 84 -6.19 16.19 -11.38
N ALA A 85 -6.46 15.75 -12.61
CA ALA A 85 -7.71 16.04 -13.29
C ALA A 85 -8.93 15.52 -12.52
N ALA A 86 -8.92 14.24 -12.12
CA ALA A 86 -10.00 13.67 -11.33
C ALA A 86 -10.19 14.41 -9.99
N SER A 87 -9.09 14.72 -9.30
CA SER A 87 -9.13 15.39 -7.99
C SER A 87 -9.64 16.83 -8.07
N LEU A 88 -9.26 17.59 -9.09
CA LEU A 88 -9.77 18.96 -9.28
C LEU A 88 -11.26 19.00 -9.63
N LEU A 89 -11.77 17.96 -10.31
CA LEU A 89 -13.20 17.85 -10.63
C LEU A 89 -14.08 17.62 -9.38
N PHE A 90 -13.52 17.27 -8.23
CA PHE A 90 -14.29 17.22 -6.97
C PHE A 90 -14.88 18.61 -6.61
N ALA A 91 -14.25 19.70 -7.05
CA ALA A 91 -14.74 21.08 -6.79
C ALA A 91 -16.13 21.34 -7.41
N VAL A 92 -16.47 20.68 -8.51
CA VAL A 92 -17.72 20.95 -9.26
C VAL A 92 -18.77 19.83 -9.11
N GLY A 93 -18.44 18.75 -8.38
CA GLY A 93 -19.33 17.61 -8.17
C GLY A 93 -20.48 17.94 -7.23
N THR A 94 -21.69 17.42 -7.55
CA THR A 94 -22.88 17.61 -6.72
C THR A 94 -23.64 16.30 -6.43
N THR A 95 -23.36 15.22 -7.18
CA THR A 95 -24.07 13.94 -7.02
C THR A 95 -23.14 12.83 -6.50
N PHE A 96 -23.71 11.91 -5.73
CA PHE A 96 -22.98 10.78 -5.20
C PHE A 96 -22.31 9.94 -6.31
N LEU A 97 -23.07 9.62 -7.37
CA LEU A 97 -22.56 8.83 -8.49
C LEU A 97 -21.37 9.51 -9.19
N PHE A 98 -21.42 10.83 -9.35
CA PHE A 98 -20.31 11.59 -9.91
C PHE A 98 -19.03 11.41 -9.08
N PHE A 99 -19.12 11.49 -7.76
CA PHE A 99 -17.98 11.29 -6.87
C PHE A 99 -17.48 9.83 -6.88
N VAL A 100 -18.39 8.83 -6.95
CA VAL A 100 -17.99 7.42 -7.08
C VAL A 100 -17.19 7.19 -8.37
N VAL A 101 -17.61 7.79 -9.48
CA VAL A 101 -16.88 7.72 -10.76
C VAL A 101 -15.50 8.38 -10.62
N LEU A 102 -15.43 9.55 -9.99
CA LEU A 102 -14.14 10.22 -9.74
C LEU A 102 -13.22 9.38 -8.83
N MET A 103 -13.76 8.71 -7.81
CA MET A 103 -13.00 7.78 -6.97
C MET A 103 -12.43 6.62 -7.80
N GLY A 104 -13.22 6.03 -8.69
CA GLY A 104 -12.76 4.98 -9.60
C GLY A 104 -11.65 5.46 -10.54
N LEU A 105 -11.83 6.64 -11.14
CA LEU A 105 -10.82 7.27 -12.01
C LEU A 105 -9.55 7.63 -11.23
N SER A 106 -9.68 8.16 -10.02
CA SER A 106 -8.56 8.42 -9.12
C SER A 106 -7.82 7.12 -8.80
N GLY A 107 -8.56 6.04 -8.52
CA GLY A 107 -7.99 4.71 -8.29
C GLY A 107 -7.19 4.20 -9.50
N LEU A 108 -7.75 4.29 -10.72
CA LEU A 108 -7.03 3.96 -11.95
C LEU A 108 -5.73 4.78 -12.10
N ALA A 109 -5.80 6.07 -11.86
CA ALA A 109 -4.65 6.97 -11.94
C ALA A 109 -3.56 6.62 -10.92
N ILE A 110 -3.95 6.32 -9.66
CA ILE A 110 -3.06 5.85 -8.60
C ILE A 110 -2.39 4.53 -9.00
N GLY A 111 -3.14 3.59 -9.56
CA GLY A 111 -2.60 2.30 -10.00
C GLY A 111 -1.57 2.46 -11.11
N VAL A 112 -1.83 3.29 -12.13
CA VAL A 112 -0.87 3.63 -13.19
C VAL A 112 0.38 4.28 -12.61
N PHE A 113 0.23 5.26 -11.72
CA PHE A 113 1.35 5.89 -11.04
C PHE A 113 2.17 4.86 -10.25
N LYS A 114 1.53 4.05 -9.40
CA LYS A 114 2.22 3.09 -8.53
C LYS A 114 3.04 2.08 -9.35
N THR A 115 2.51 1.53 -10.44
CA THR A 115 3.26 0.60 -11.27
C THR A 115 4.51 1.25 -11.86
N GLY A 116 4.43 2.50 -12.33
CA GLY A 116 5.56 3.27 -12.82
C GLY A 116 6.59 3.61 -11.74
N ALA A 117 6.12 4.06 -10.58
CA ALA A 117 6.98 4.45 -9.46
C ALA A 117 7.68 3.26 -8.80
N LEU A 118 6.98 2.13 -8.64
CA LEU A 118 7.58 0.91 -8.09
C LEU A 118 8.64 0.32 -9.04
N ALA A 119 8.39 0.36 -10.34
CA ALA A 119 9.39 -0.04 -11.33
C ALA A 119 10.60 0.93 -11.34
N LEU A 120 10.37 2.24 -11.18
CA LEU A 120 11.45 3.24 -11.04
C LEU A 120 12.33 2.94 -9.82
N VAL A 121 11.76 2.50 -8.70
CA VAL A 121 12.54 2.09 -7.51
C VAL A 121 13.53 0.98 -7.90
N GLY A 122 13.14 0.02 -8.74
CA GLY A 122 14.03 -0.99 -9.28
C GLY A 122 15.19 -0.39 -10.09
N ASP A 123 14.89 0.58 -10.98
CA ASP A 123 15.89 1.21 -11.86
C ASP A 123 16.89 2.08 -11.08
N ILE A 124 16.51 2.66 -9.92
CA ILE A 124 17.38 3.51 -9.09
C ILE A 124 18.08 2.76 -7.95
N SER A 125 17.82 1.47 -7.81
CA SER A 125 18.46 0.61 -6.80
C SER A 125 19.68 -0.10 -7.38
N THR A 126 20.72 -0.25 -6.57
CA THR A 126 21.98 -0.92 -6.93
C THR A 126 22.05 -2.38 -6.45
N SER A 127 21.06 -2.80 -5.65
CA SER A 127 20.90 -4.18 -5.17
C SER A 127 19.47 -4.44 -4.72
N THR A 128 19.10 -5.73 -4.59
CA THR A 128 17.79 -6.11 -4.03
C THR A 128 17.63 -5.68 -2.57
N THR A 129 18.73 -5.51 -1.84
CA THR A 129 18.72 -4.99 -0.46
C THR A 129 18.41 -3.49 -0.45
N GLU A 130 19.10 -2.71 -1.31
CA GLU A 130 18.81 -1.28 -1.46
C GLU A 130 17.38 -1.05 -1.97
N HIS A 131 16.92 -1.87 -2.93
CA HIS A 131 15.53 -1.82 -3.40
C HIS A 131 14.55 -1.96 -2.24
N THR A 132 14.77 -2.93 -1.35
CA THR A 132 13.92 -3.12 -0.17
C THR A 132 13.98 -1.94 0.79
N ALA A 133 15.17 -1.36 1.03
CA ALA A 133 15.33 -0.19 1.89
C ALA A 133 14.61 1.06 1.32
N ILE A 134 14.74 1.31 0.01
CA ILE A 134 14.04 2.40 -0.67
C ILE A 134 12.53 2.18 -0.61
N MET A 135 12.03 0.96 -0.84
CA MET A 135 10.60 0.63 -0.74
C MET A 135 10.06 0.89 0.67
N ASN A 136 10.79 0.50 1.72
CA ASN A 136 10.39 0.81 3.10
C ASN A 136 10.34 2.33 3.35
N THR A 137 11.29 3.09 2.78
CA THR A 137 11.31 4.55 2.91
C THR A 137 10.13 5.20 2.17
N VAL A 138 9.84 4.78 0.93
CA VAL A 138 8.67 5.20 0.14
C VAL A 138 7.38 5.01 0.95
N GLU A 139 7.22 3.83 1.52
CA GLU A 139 6.05 3.50 2.33
C GLU A 139 6.06 4.24 3.70
N GLY A 140 7.22 4.62 4.21
CA GLY A 140 7.35 5.52 5.34
C GLY A 140 6.75 6.90 5.04
N PHE A 141 7.09 7.48 3.89
CA PHE A 141 6.49 8.73 3.43
C PHE A 141 5.00 8.59 3.09
N PHE A 142 4.57 7.45 2.55
CA PHE A 142 3.15 7.14 2.42
C PHE A 142 2.45 7.22 3.78
N SER A 143 3.04 6.66 4.85
CA SER A 143 2.46 6.75 6.20
C SER A 143 2.40 8.18 6.74
N VAL A 144 3.36 9.05 6.40
CA VAL A 144 3.27 10.48 6.73
C VAL A 144 2.05 11.11 6.06
N GLY A 145 1.81 10.81 4.79
CA GLY A 145 0.60 11.25 4.07
C GLY A 145 -0.69 10.74 4.73
N SER A 146 -0.71 9.48 5.16
CA SER A 146 -1.84 8.86 5.87
C SER A 146 -2.17 9.55 7.22
N ILE A 147 -1.24 10.28 7.80
CA ILE A 147 -1.47 11.09 9.02
C ILE A 147 -1.89 12.51 8.63
N VAL A 148 -1.20 13.10 7.67
CA VAL A 148 -1.41 14.51 7.27
C VAL A 148 -2.76 14.70 6.58
N GLY A 149 -3.18 13.77 5.72
CA GLY A 149 -4.46 13.88 5.00
C GLY A 149 -5.66 13.94 5.93
N PRO A 150 -5.86 12.95 6.83
CA PRO A 150 -6.93 13.00 7.82
C PRO A 150 -6.87 14.24 8.73
N ALA A 151 -5.68 14.73 9.09
CA ALA A 151 -5.53 15.95 9.89
C ALA A 151 -6.01 17.19 9.13
N ILE A 152 -5.66 17.33 7.85
CA ILE A 152 -6.18 18.41 6.98
C ILE A 152 -7.70 18.29 6.86
N LEU A 153 -8.22 17.10 6.62
CA LEU A 153 -9.66 16.87 6.50
C LEU A 153 -10.41 17.24 7.78
N ALA A 154 -9.91 16.81 8.93
CA ALA A 154 -10.50 17.15 10.23
C ALA A 154 -10.51 18.67 10.45
N TYR A 155 -9.43 19.37 10.09
CA TYR A 155 -9.36 20.82 10.15
C TYR A 155 -10.41 21.49 9.23
N LEU A 156 -10.53 21.03 7.97
CA LEU A 156 -11.52 21.57 7.03
C LEU A 156 -12.94 21.40 7.55
N LEU A 157 -13.29 20.19 8.01
CA LEU A 157 -14.63 19.88 8.55
C LEU A 157 -14.94 20.71 9.81
N ALA A 158 -13.97 20.90 10.71
CA ALA A 158 -14.13 21.72 11.91
C ALA A 158 -14.43 23.19 11.59
N HIS A 159 -13.99 23.69 10.42
CA HIS A 159 -14.24 25.05 9.95
C HIS A 159 -15.42 25.14 8.96
N GLY A 160 -16.24 24.10 8.86
CA GLY A 160 -17.41 24.08 7.96
C GLY A 160 -17.07 23.99 6.46
N VAL A 161 -15.81 23.66 6.13
CA VAL A 161 -15.37 23.47 4.74
C VAL A 161 -15.65 22.05 4.30
N SER A 162 -16.22 21.88 3.09
CA SER A 162 -16.58 20.57 2.56
C SER A 162 -15.36 19.65 2.40
N TRP A 163 -15.57 18.34 2.63
CA TRP A 163 -14.58 17.29 2.46
C TRP A 163 -13.95 17.21 1.05
N GLN A 164 -14.65 17.66 0.02
CA GLN A 164 -14.19 17.73 -1.37
C GLN A 164 -12.89 18.52 -1.53
N TRP A 165 -12.70 19.56 -0.69
CA TRP A 165 -11.50 20.39 -0.75
C TRP A 165 -10.21 19.65 -0.43
N LEU A 166 -10.27 18.53 0.29
CA LEU A 166 -9.08 17.68 0.46
C LEU A 166 -8.56 17.19 -0.90
N TYR A 167 -9.47 16.74 -1.79
CA TYR A 167 -9.10 16.31 -3.15
C TYR A 167 -8.60 17.44 -4.01
N VAL A 168 -9.22 18.62 -3.91
CA VAL A 168 -8.78 19.82 -4.64
C VAL A 168 -7.36 20.21 -4.21
N ILE A 169 -7.06 20.21 -2.92
CA ILE A 169 -5.72 20.46 -2.39
C ILE A 169 -4.73 19.40 -2.93
N ALA A 170 -5.08 18.12 -2.87
CA ALA A 170 -4.24 17.06 -3.41
C ALA A 170 -4.02 17.19 -4.92
N GLY A 171 -5.05 17.59 -5.68
CA GLY A 171 -4.95 17.89 -7.11
C GLY A 171 -3.99 19.04 -7.40
N ALA A 172 -4.06 20.13 -6.64
CA ALA A 172 -3.14 21.25 -6.75
C ALA A 172 -1.69 20.87 -6.41
N MET A 173 -1.48 20.11 -5.33
CA MET A 173 -0.17 19.55 -4.99
C MET A 173 0.35 18.63 -6.12
N CYS A 174 -0.53 17.84 -6.72
CA CYS A 174 -0.18 16.96 -7.82
C CYS A 174 0.30 17.74 -9.05
N VAL A 175 -0.30 18.88 -9.38
CA VAL A 175 0.17 19.77 -10.46
C VAL A 175 1.60 20.25 -10.20
N VAL A 176 1.92 20.65 -8.97
CA VAL A 176 3.29 21.03 -8.58
C VAL A 176 4.24 19.85 -8.78
N LEU A 177 3.85 18.64 -8.34
CA LEU A 177 4.66 17.43 -8.51
C LEU A 177 4.87 17.05 -9.98
N ILE A 178 3.87 17.29 -10.86
CA ILE A 178 4.00 17.10 -12.31
C ILE A 178 5.06 18.06 -12.89
N VAL A 179 5.00 19.35 -12.55
CA VAL A 179 5.99 20.33 -13.00
C VAL A 179 7.40 19.93 -12.57
N MET A 180 7.56 19.52 -11.31
CA MET A 180 8.84 19.02 -10.80
C MET A 180 9.29 17.74 -11.54
N ALA A 181 8.38 16.78 -11.77
CA ALA A 181 8.68 15.55 -12.48
C ALA A 181 9.10 15.80 -13.94
N LEU A 182 8.56 16.82 -14.58
CA LEU A 182 8.94 17.23 -15.93
C LEU A 182 10.29 17.95 -15.98
N SER A 183 10.70 18.59 -14.88
CA SER A 183 11.97 19.34 -14.79
C SER A 183 13.17 18.45 -14.45
N VAL A 184 12.95 17.22 -13.97
CA VAL A 184 14.02 16.31 -13.55
C VAL A 184 14.31 15.25 -14.60
N THR A 185 15.60 14.92 -14.75
CA THR A 185 16.02 13.84 -15.64
C THR A 185 15.96 12.51 -14.89
N TYR A 186 15.08 11.63 -15.36
CA TYR A 186 14.96 10.26 -14.84
C TYR A 186 16.06 9.37 -15.41
N PRO A 187 16.45 8.29 -14.69
CA PRO A 187 17.29 7.27 -15.26
C PRO A 187 16.66 6.73 -16.55
N THR A 188 17.47 6.56 -17.57
CA THR A 188 17.07 5.77 -18.74
C THR A 188 16.88 4.34 -18.24
N SER A 189 15.64 3.83 -18.30
CA SER A 189 15.43 2.41 -18.08
C SER A 189 16.30 1.65 -19.06
N MET A 190 17.23 0.83 -18.56
CA MET A 190 18.08 -0.03 -19.41
C MET A 190 17.29 -1.18 -20.07
N SER A 191 15.96 -1.15 -19.96
CA SER A 191 15.12 -2.08 -20.68
C SER A 191 15.08 -1.67 -22.14
N PRO A 192 15.59 -2.48 -23.08
CA PRO A 192 15.26 -2.33 -24.48
C PRO A 192 13.74 -2.28 -24.55
N ALA A 193 13.19 -1.29 -25.26
CA ALA A 193 11.75 -1.24 -25.52
C ALA A 193 11.32 -2.66 -25.95
N ALA A 194 10.39 -3.24 -25.20
CA ALA A 194 9.98 -4.62 -25.45
C ALA A 194 9.71 -4.79 -26.94
N ALA A 195 10.39 -5.74 -27.57
CA ALA A 195 10.28 -5.96 -29.01
C ALA A 195 8.79 -6.06 -29.39
N PRO A 196 8.38 -5.48 -30.56
CA PRO A 196 7.00 -5.56 -31.01
C PRO A 196 6.60 -7.04 -31.10
N GLY A 197 5.74 -7.51 -30.17
CA GLY A 197 5.36 -8.92 -30.08
C GLY A 197 5.54 -9.57 -28.72
N ALA A 198 6.27 -8.99 -27.77
CA ALA A 198 6.39 -9.49 -26.42
C ALA A 198 5.08 -9.29 -25.61
N ARG A 199 4.14 -10.18 -25.83
CA ARG A 199 2.91 -10.36 -25.01
C ARG A 199 3.21 -10.91 -23.62
N THR A 200 4.44 -10.75 -23.10
CA THR A 200 4.95 -11.56 -21.98
C THR A 200 4.80 -10.93 -20.61
N GLY A 201 4.65 -9.60 -20.51
CA GLY A 201 4.81 -8.92 -19.22
C GLY A 201 3.85 -9.41 -18.12
N THR A 202 2.57 -9.05 -18.15
CA THR A 202 1.63 -9.39 -17.07
C THR A 202 1.37 -10.89 -17.00
N MET A 203 1.24 -11.58 -18.14
CA MET A 203 1.01 -13.02 -18.16
C MET A 203 2.24 -13.82 -17.69
N ALA A 204 3.46 -13.37 -17.97
CA ALA A 204 4.68 -13.96 -17.45
C ALA A 204 4.77 -13.75 -15.94
N ALA A 205 4.46 -12.55 -15.45
CA ALA A 205 4.43 -12.24 -14.02
C ALA A 205 3.38 -13.10 -13.27
N VAL A 206 2.18 -13.26 -13.83
CA VAL A 206 1.12 -14.13 -13.25
C VAL A 206 1.53 -15.61 -13.26
N LYS A 207 2.35 -16.05 -14.21
CA LYS A 207 2.85 -17.42 -14.26
C LYS A 207 4.08 -17.66 -13.36
N SER A 208 4.72 -16.62 -12.88
CA SER A 208 5.88 -16.75 -11.99
C SER A 208 5.43 -17.26 -10.61
N PRO A 209 5.88 -18.45 -10.17
CA PRO A 209 5.49 -18.98 -8.86
C PRO A 209 5.98 -18.11 -7.71
N TYR A 210 7.08 -17.38 -7.89
CA TYR A 210 7.62 -16.47 -6.89
C TYR A 210 6.76 -15.19 -6.76
N VAL A 211 6.40 -14.57 -7.88
CA VAL A 211 5.50 -13.40 -7.87
C VAL A 211 4.16 -13.77 -7.25
N LEU A 212 3.60 -14.93 -7.57
CA LEU A 212 2.35 -15.41 -6.97
C LEU A 212 2.49 -15.70 -5.48
N ALA A 213 3.59 -16.31 -5.04
CA ALA A 213 3.82 -16.58 -3.62
C ALA A 213 3.93 -15.29 -2.80
N PHE A 214 4.66 -14.29 -3.32
CA PHE A 214 4.72 -12.97 -2.67
C PHE A 214 3.37 -12.24 -2.73
N SER A 215 2.63 -12.34 -3.83
CA SER A 215 1.27 -11.79 -3.95
C SER A 215 0.31 -12.43 -2.94
N ALA A 216 0.39 -13.74 -2.74
CA ALA A 216 -0.38 -14.43 -1.70
C ALA A 216 0.03 -13.97 -0.29
N GLY A 217 1.32 -13.80 -0.02
CA GLY A 217 1.81 -13.23 1.24
C GLY A 217 1.28 -11.82 1.49
N VAL A 218 1.29 -10.97 0.46
CA VAL A 218 0.72 -9.61 0.52
C VAL A 218 -0.79 -9.66 0.74
N PHE A 219 -1.50 -10.56 0.05
CA PHE A 219 -2.95 -10.75 0.25
C PHE A 219 -3.27 -11.11 1.71
N LEU A 220 -2.56 -12.08 2.29
CA LEU A 220 -2.73 -12.46 3.69
C LEU A 220 -2.42 -11.30 4.63
N TYR A 221 -1.31 -10.60 4.40
CA TYR A 221 -0.90 -9.45 5.21
C TYR A 221 -1.96 -8.34 5.22
N VAL A 222 -2.41 -7.92 4.02
CA VAL A 222 -3.41 -6.85 3.88
C VAL A 222 -4.73 -7.26 4.51
N GLY A 223 -5.10 -8.53 4.44
CA GLY A 223 -6.27 -9.07 5.15
C GLY A 223 -6.17 -8.93 6.66
N VAL A 224 -5.00 -9.21 7.25
CA VAL A 224 -4.75 -9.02 8.69
C VAL A 224 -4.79 -7.53 9.05
N GLU A 225 -4.15 -6.68 8.24
CA GLU A 225 -4.11 -5.25 8.46
C GLU A 225 -5.50 -4.61 8.38
N ALA A 226 -6.37 -5.10 7.48
CA ALA A 226 -7.73 -4.63 7.33
C ALA A 226 -8.58 -4.80 8.60
N ALA A 227 -8.34 -5.85 9.39
CA ALA A 227 -8.99 -6.01 10.69
C ALA A 227 -8.74 -4.82 11.62
N ILE A 228 -7.56 -4.22 11.54
CA ILE A 228 -7.19 -3.08 12.37
C ILE A 228 -7.93 -1.82 11.91
N TYR A 229 -7.72 -1.38 10.65
CA TYR A 229 -8.25 -0.08 10.24
C TYR A 229 -9.76 -0.08 9.96
N VAL A 230 -10.38 -1.25 9.73
CA VAL A 230 -11.83 -1.36 9.52
C VAL A 230 -12.57 -1.69 10.81
N TRP A 231 -12.12 -2.71 11.55
CA TRP A 231 -12.91 -3.33 12.61
C TRP A 231 -12.43 -3.07 14.04
N MET A 232 -11.16 -2.71 14.25
CA MET A 232 -10.64 -2.46 15.60
C MET A 232 -11.41 -1.33 16.33
N PRO A 233 -11.82 -0.20 15.72
CA PRO A 233 -12.60 0.81 16.42
C PRO A 233 -13.92 0.26 16.95
N THR A 234 -14.61 -0.56 16.16
CA THR A 234 -15.87 -1.20 16.56
C THR A 234 -15.65 -2.19 17.70
N LEU A 235 -14.58 -2.99 17.65
CA LEU A 235 -14.22 -3.90 18.75
C LEU A 235 -13.94 -3.12 20.04
N LEU A 236 -13.12 -2.07 19.95
CA LEU A 236 -12.70 -1.28 21.11
C LEU A 236 -13.82 -0.36 21.65
N ALA A 237 -14.88 -0.11 20.91
CA ALA A 237 -16.05 0.63 21.41
C ALA A 237 -16.72 -0.05 22.61
N SER A 238 -16.55 -1.35 22.76
CA SER A 238 -17.05 -2.13 23.91
C SER A 238 -16.13 -2.08 25.14
N TYR A 239 -14.92 -1.52 25.03
CA TYR A 239 -13.96 -1.44 26.13
C TYR A 239 -14.45 -0.54 27.27
N ARG A 240 -14.34 -1.02 28.50
CA ARG A 240 -14.78 -0.29 29.72
C ARG A 240 -13.69 -0.22 30.80
N GLY A 241 -12.46 -0.61 30.47
CA GLY A 241 -11.34 -0.61 31.41
C GLY A 241 -10.73 0.78 31.65
N ARG A 242 -9.55 0.80 32.29
CA ARG A 242 -8.85 2.05 32.65
C ARG A 242 -8.22 2.80 31.47
N ALA A 243 -7.95 2.12 30.37
CA ALA A 243 -7.27 2.69 29.21
C ALA A 243 -8.24 3.19 28.11
N THR A 244 -9.33 3.88 28.49
CA THR A 244 -10.36 4.38 27.58
C THR A 244 -9.80 5.32 26.50
N TRP A 245 -8.78 6.12 26.85
CA TRP A 245 -8.07 6.95 25.88
C TRP A 245 -7.37 6.11 24.80
N LEU A 246 -6.80 4.96 25.17
CA LEU A 246 -6.13 4.04 24.23
C LEU A 246 -7.17 3.39 23.30
N ALA A 247 -8.36 3.05 23.80
CA ALA A 247 -9.46 2.58 22.97
C ALA A 247 -9.93 3.66 21.98
N ALA A 248 -10.04 4.91 22.42
CA ALA A 248 -10.45 6.04 21.57
C ALA A 248 -9.42 6.38 20.47
N TYR A 249 -8.14 6.33 20.80
CA TYR A 249 -7.05 6.69 19.86
C TYR A 249 -6.30 5.49 19.28
N GLY A 250 -6.80 4.26 19.44
CA GLY A 250 -6.12 3.02 19.05
C GLY A 250 -5.67 2.99 17.59
N ILE A 251 -6.50 3.48 16.68
CA ILE A 251 -6.16 3.59 15.25
C ILE A 251 -5.02 4.60 15.01
N SER A 252 -5.07 5.76 15.65
CA SER A 252 -4.02 6.78 15.50
C SER A 252 -2.69 6.26 16.03
N ILE A 253 -2.72 5.55 17.16
CA ILE A 253 -1.54 4.92 17.76
C ILE A 253 -0.98 3.83 16.83
N PHE A 254 -1.85 2.99 16.26
CA PHE A 254 -1.47 1.99 15.27
C PHE A 254 -0.72 2.63 14.09
N PHE A 255 -1.28 3.68 13.47
CA PHE A 255 -0.64 4.34 12.35
C PHE A 255 0.67 5.05 12.73
N MET A 256 0.75 5.65 13.92
CA MET A 256 2.00 6.24 14.41
C MET A 256 3.09 5.19 14.61
N LEU A 257 2.76 4.06 15.26
CA LEU A 257 3.69 2.95 15.45
C LEU A 257 4.10 2.31 14.12
N ARG A 258 3.17 2.19 13.18
CA ARG A 258 3.45 1.71 11.82
C ARG A 258 4.37 2.66 11.06
N ALA A 259 4.15 3.96 11.14
CA ALA A 259 5.03 4.95 10.52
C ALA A 259 6.44 4.89 11.11
N ALA A 260 6.57 4.91 12.43
CA ALA A 260 7.85 4.77 13.12
C ALA A 260 8.55 3.45 12.75
N GLY A 261 7.81 2.34 12.75
CA GLY A 261 8.31 1.02 12.39
C GLY A 261 8.83 0.94 10.95
N ARG A 262 8.27 1.69 10.00
CA ARG A 262 8.75 1.72 8.61
C ARG A 262 10.12 2.36 8.47
N PHE A 263 10.38 3.46 9.16
CA PHE A 263 11.69 4.09 9.16
C PHE A 263 12.73 3.24 9.92
N LEU A 264 12.34 2.70 11.07
CA LEU A 264 13.17 1.77 11.83
C LEU A 264 13.45 0.48 11.04
N GLY A 265 12.47 -0.01 10.30
CA GLY A 265 12.57 -1.19 9.46
C GLY A 265 13.53 -1.02 8.29
N ALA A 266 13.54 0.15 7.65
CA ALA A 266 14.51 0.46 6.61
C ALA A 266 15.95 0.31 7.13
N TRP A 267 16.22 0.80 8.35
CA TRP A 267 17.49 0.64 9.02
C TRP A 267 17.77 -0.80 9.47
N MET A 268 16.78 -1.50 10.01
CA MET A 268 16.90 -2.90 10.47
C MET A 268 17.27 -3.84 9.32
N LEU A 269 16.62 -3.69 8.15
CA LEU A 269 16.84 -4.55 6.99
C LEU A 269 18.22 -4.37 6.32
N THR A 270 18.98 -3.37 6.70
CA THR A 270 20.41 -3.27 6.30
C THR A 270 21.33 -4.15 7.16
N ARG A 271 20.85 -4.63 8.32
CA ARG A 271 21.64 -5.43 9.29
C ARG A 271 21.15 -6.85 9.45
N TRP A 272 19.85 -7.08 9.28
CA TRP A 272 19.23 -8.39 9.42
C TRP A 272 18.89 -8.97 8.05
N ARG A 273 18.94 -10.27 7.94
CA ARG A 273 18.41 -10.97 6.77
C ARG A 273 16.91 -10.71 6.69
N TRP A 274 16.46 -10.26 5.52
CA TRP A 274 15.05 -9.88 5.31
C TRP A 274 14.06 -11.02 5.59
N ASP A 275 14.42 -12.27 5.19
CA ASP A 275 13.59 -13.46 5.37
C ASP A 275 13.37 -13.80 6.86
N ALA A 276 14.44 -13.73 7.68
CA ALA A 276 14.36 -13.90 9.12
C ALA A 276 13.56 -12.76 9.77
N ALA A 277 13.81 -11.52 9.36
CA ALA A 277 13.13 -10.35 9.91
C ALA A 277 11.60 -10.43 9.71
N VAL A 278 11.13 -10.71 8.48
CA VAL A 278 9.69 -10.80 8.22
C VAL A 278 9.05 -12.02 8.90
N ALA A 279 9.77 -13.14 9.06
CA ALA A 279 9.28 -14.30 9.79
C ALA A 279 9.08 -13.97 11.29
N VAL A 280 10.08 -13.36 11.93
CA VAL A 280 9.99 -12.98 13.36
C VAL A 280 8.87 -11.95 13.57
N LEU A 281 8.79 -10.92 12.73
CA LEU A 281 7.77 -9.88 12.86
C LEU A 281 6.37 -10.41 12.59
N SER A 282 6.19 -11.31 11.62
CA SER A 282 4.87 -11.95 11.40
C SER A 282 4.47 -12.87 12.57
N GLY A 283 5.43 -13.50 13.24
CA GLY A 283 5.18 -14.23 14.50
C GLY A 283 4.71 -13.29 15.62
N ALA A 284 5.31 -12.11 15.74
CA ALA A 284 4.88 -11.09 16.71
C ALA A 284 3.46 -10.57 16.37
N ILE A 285 3.12 -10.38 15.09
CA ILE A 285 1.76 -10.02 14.66
C ILE A 285 0.77 -11.12 15.08
N LEU A 286 1.08 -12.38 14.77
CA LEU A 286 0.25 -13.52 15.17
C LEU A 286 0.05 -13.56 16.68
N ALA A 287 1.09 -13.34 17.48
CA ALA A 287 1.00 -13.29 18.92
C ALA A 287 0.07 -12.15 19.39
N CYS A 288 0.21 -10.93 18.84
CA CYS A 288 -0.69 -9.82 19.15
C CYS A 288 -2.15 -10.18 18.89
N PHE A 289 -2.46 -10.77 17.73
CA PHE A 289 -3.83 -11.15 17.38
C PHE A 289 -4.34 -12.31 18.23
N ALA A 290 -3.55 -13.37 18.40
CA ALA A 290 -3.94 -14.54 19.19
C ALA A 290 -4.22 -14.18 20.65
N PHE A 291 -3.35 -13.39 21.29
CA PHE A 291 -3.57 -12.93 22.65
C PHE A 291 -4.74 -11.93 22.74
N SER A 292 -4.97 -11.12 21.72
CA SER A 292 -6.13 -10.22 21.68
C SER A 292 -7.45 -10.99 21.62
N VAL A 293 -7.56 -12.04 20.83
CA VAL A 293 -8.80 -12.84 20.77
C VAL A 293 -8.96 -13.74 22.00
N ALA A 294 -7.87 -14.25 22.59
CA ALA A 294 -7.89 -15.05 23.79
C ALA A 294 -8.23 -14.24 25.05
N GLY A 295 -7.65 -13.05 25.18
CA GLY A 295 -7.84 -12.15 26.34
C GLY A 295 -9.00 -11.16 26.19
N GLY A 296 -9.68 -11.18 25.02
CA GLY A 296 -10.79 -10.30 24.72
C GLY A 296 -10.37 -8.83 24.59
N VAL A 297 -11.36 -7.94 24.71
CA VAL A 297 -11.17 -6.50 24.50
C VAL A 297 -10.16 -5.86 25.47
N GLU A 298 -9.98 -6.45 26.65
CA GLU A 298 -9.04 -5.97 27.68
C GLU A 298 -7.57 -6.10 27.24
N TRP A 299 -7.26 -7.10 26.42
CA TRP A 299 -5.92 -7.28 25.83
C TRP A 299 -5.82 -6.64 24.47
N ALA A 300 -6.91 -6.68 23.70
CA ALA A 300 -6.98 -6.12 22.37
C ALA A 300 -6.65 -4.62 22.32
N VAL A 301 -7.09 -3.86 23.35
CA VAL A 301 -6.86 -2.41 23.47
C VAL A 301 -5.37 -2.03 23.47
N TYR A 302 -4.49 -2.93 23.93
CA TYR A 302 -3.05 -2.72 23.94
C TYR A 302 -2.36 -3.37 22.74
N LEU A 303 -2.70 -4.63 22.45
CA LEU A 303 -1.94 -5.45 21.52
C LEU A 303 -2.26 -5.14 20.05
N LEU A 304 -3.51 -4.81 19.73
CA LEU A 304 -3.87 -4.49 18.34
C LEU A 304 -3.22 -3.18 17.88
N PRO A 305 -3.25 -2.06 18.62
CA PRO A 305 -2.49 -0.88 18.24
C PRO A 305 -0.98 -1.13 18.19
N ALA A 306 -0.42 -1.90 19.14
CA ALA A 306 1.00 -2.23 19.18
C ALA A 306 1.45 -3.06 17.96
N SER A 307 0.57 -3.86 17.37
CA SER A 307 0.88 -4.66 16.18
C SER A 307 1.35 -3.81 15.00
N GLY A 308 0.99 -2.53 14.94
CA GLY A 308 1.42 -1.59 13.92
C GLY A 308 2.94 -1.52 13.76
N LEU A 309 3.68 -1.59 14.87
CA LEU A 309 5.14 -1.60 14.85
C LEU A 309 5.69 -2.82 14.10
N PHE A 310 5.11 -4.00 14.33
CA PHE A 310 5.55 -5.26 13.71
C PHE A 310 5.04 -5.40 12.27
N MET A 311 3.90 -4.79 11.94
CA MET A 311 3.33 -4.77 10.60
C MET A 311 4.11 -3.90 9.62
N ALA A 312 4.82 -2.91 10.11
CA ALA A 312 5.39 -1.81 9.35
C ALA A 312 6.20 -2.22 8.12
N VAL A 313 7.06 -3.23 8.24
CA VAL A 313 8.01 -3.63 7.19
C VAL A 313 7.54 -4.81 6.34
N ILE A 314 6.47 -5.51 6.73
CA ILE A 314 6.05 -6.75 6.04
C ILE A 314 5.64 -6.43 4.59
N TYR A 315 4.67 -5.54 4.41
CA TYR A 315 4.16 -5.19 3.08
C TYR A 315 5.25 -4.68 2.12
N PRO A 316 6.04 -3.64 2.47
CA PRO A 316 7.05 -3.12 1.56
C PRO A 316 8.15 -4.13 1.25
N THR A 317 8.50 -5.00 2.20
CA THR A 317 9.50 -6.05 1.98
C THR A 317 8.99 -7.13 1.05
N LEU A 318 7.76 -7.64 1.25
CA LEU A 318 7.17 -8.64 0.37
C LEU A 318 6.97 -8.09 -1.04
N ASN A 319 6.48 -6.86 -1.17
CA ASN A 319 6.31 -6.19 -2.44
C ASN A 319 7.66 -6.04 -3.17
N SER A 320 8.69 -5.52 -2.48
CA SER A 320 10.03 -5.38 -3.02
C SER A 320 10.60 -6.72 -3.49
N LYS A 321 10.55 -7.76 -2.64
CA LYS A 321 11.12 -9.08 -2.98
C LYS A 321 10.35 -9.77 -4.10
N GLY A 322 9.02 -9.62 -4.13
CA GLY A 322 8.19 -10.12 -5.22
C GLY A 322 8.53 -9.48 -6.57
N ILE A 323 8.70 -8.16 -6.60
CA ILE A 323 9.14 -7.41 -7.79
C ILE A 323 10.56 -7.84 -8.20
N SER A 324 11.48 -7.99 -7.23
CA SER A 324 12.87 -8.37 -7.50
C SER A 324 13.07 -9.84 -7.91
N CYS A 325 12.01 -10.65 -7.98
CA CYS A 325 12.10 -12.02 -8.50
C CYS A 325 12.05 -12.10 -10.04
N VAL A 326 11.83 -10.98 -10.71
CA VAL A 326 11.81 -10.87 -12.18
C VAL A 326 12.83 -9.84 -12.64
N PRO A 327 13.26 -9.88 -13.92
CA PRO A 327 14.16 -8.86 -14.48
C PRO A 327 13.57 -7.45 -14.38
N LYS A 328 14.44 -6.42 -14.31
CA LYS A 328 14.03 -5.00 -14.23
C LYS A 328 13.05 -4.60 -15.33
N SER A 329 13.15 -5.22 -16.51
CA SER A 329 12.22 -5.02 -17.64
C SER A 329 10.77 -5.41 -17.35
N GLU A 330 10.53 -6.28 -16.37
CA GLU A 330 9.22 -6.81 -16.00
C GLU A 330 8.73 -6.31 -14.64
N HIS A 331 9.46 -5.41 -13.97
CA HIS A 331 9.12 -4.88 -12.65
C HIS A 331 7.74 -4.21 -12.62
N GLY A 332 7.35 -3.50 -13.69
CA GLY A 332 6.03 -2.88 -13.80
C GLY A 332 4.90 -3.91 -13.81
N ALA A 333 5.09 -5.01 -14.55
CA ALA A 333 4.14 -6.10 -14.61
C ALA A 333 4.01 -6.84 -13.26
N ALA A 334 5.14 -7.16 -12.62
CA ALA A 334 5.16 -7.80 -11.31
C ALA A 334 4.51 -6.92 -10.24
N ALA A 335 4.85 -5.61 -10.20
CA ALA A 335 4.24 -4.64 -9.32
C ALA A 335 2.72 -4.56 -9.51
N GLY A 336 2.24 -4.60 -10.77
CA GLY A 336 0.83 -4.61 -11.10
C GLY A 336 0.09 -5.84 -10.56
N VAL A 337 0.68 -7.02 -10.69
CA VAL A 337 0.10 -8.27 -10.15
C VAL A 337 0.01 -8.22 -8.62
N ILE A 338 1.09 -7.84 -7.94
CA ILE A 338 1.11 -7.71 -6.49
C ILE A 338 0.08 -6.67 -6.02
N LEU A 339 -0.01 -5.54 -6.72
CA LEU A 339 -0.97 -4.48 -6.41
C LEU A 339 -2.42 -4.95 -6.59
N PHE A 340 -2.70 -5.79 -7.60
CA PHE A 340 -4.01 -6.41 -7.78
C PHE A 340 -4.39 -7.25 -6.55
N PHE A 341 -3.52 -8.14 -6.09
CA PHE A 341 -3.76 -8.96 -4.90
C PHE A 341 -3.89 -8.12 -3.62
N THR A 342 -3.13 -7.03 -3.49
CA THR A 342 -3.27 -6.04 -2.42
C THR A 342 -4.69 -5.50 -2.35
N CYS A 343 -5.21 -4.99 -3.48
CA CYS A 343 -6.54 -4.38 -3.55
C CYS A 343 -7.65 -5.41 -3.40
N LEU A 344 -7.47 -6.61 -3.95
CA LEU A 344 -8.41 -7.71 -3.80
C LEU A 344 -8.58 -8.08 -2.31
N SER A 345 -7.48 -8.19 -1.57
CA SER A 345 -7.52 -8.45 -0.14
C SER A 345 -8.16 -7.32 0.65
N ALA A 346 -7.85 -6.06 0.31
CA ALA A 346 -8.40 -4.88 0.97
C ALA A 346 -9.94 -4.77 0.84
N VAL A 347 -10.54 -5.48 -0.12
CA VAL A 347 -11.99 -5.60 -0.28
C VAL A 347 -12.52 -6.88 0.35
N LEU A 348 -11.96 -8.04 -0.02
CA LEU A 348 -12.51 -9.34 0.36
C LEU A 348 -12.35 -9.66 1.85
N ALA A 349 -11.20 -9.32 2.45
CA ALA A 349 -10.96 -9.68 3.84
C ALA A 349 -11.89 -8.96 4.82
N PRO A 350 -12.05 -7.61 4.79
CA PRO A 350 -13.01 -6.95 5.68
C PRO A 350 -14.46 -7.33 5.40
N LEU A 351 -14.84 -7.63 4.14
CA LEU A 351 -16.16 -8.16 3.83
C LEU A 351 -16.40 -9.53 4.48
N ALA A 352 -15.45 -10.44 4.37
CA ALA A 352 -15.55 -11.76 5.00
C ALA A 352 -15.62 -11.68 6.53
N MET A 353 -14.81 -10.78 7.14
CA MET A 353 -14.83 -10.53 8.58
C MET A 353 -16.18 -9.94 9.02
N GLY A 354 -16.72 -8.99 8.26
CA GLY A 354 -18.03 -8.39 8.52
C GLY A 354 -19.16 -9.42 8.41
N ALA A 355 -19.20 -10.18 7.33
CA ALA A 355 -20.19 -11.24 7.13
C ALA A 355 -20.15 -12.29 8.26
N LEU A 356 -18.95 -12.71 8.69
CA LEU A 356 -18.79 -13.65 9.80
C LEU A 356 -19.27 -13.02 11.12
N SER A 357 -18.98 -11.75 11.34
CA SER A 357 -19.45 -11.01 12.52
C SER A 357 -20.97 -10.86 12.55
N ASP A 358 -21.59 -10.60 11.40
CA ASP A 358 -23.06 -10.47 11.27
C ASP A 358 -23.75 -11.81 11.52
N VAL A 359 -23.26 -12.90 10.96
CA VAL A 359 -23.82 -14.25 11.15
C VAL A 359 -23.70 -14.71 12.61
N THR A 360 -22.61 -14.38 13.28
CA THR A 360 -22.33 -14.81 14.65
C THR A 360 -22.86 -13.83 15.71
N GLY A 361 -23.24 -12.61 15.31
CA GLY A 361 -23.66 -11.54 16.20
C GLY A 361 -22.50 -10.94 17.04
N GLN A 362 -21.24 -11.30 16.77
CA GLN A 362 -20.09 -10.87 17.54
C GLN A 362 -18.90 -10.51 16.64
N ILE A 363 -18.42 -9.27 16.74
CA ILE A 363 -17.27 -8.77 15.99
C ILE A 363 -15.96 -9.56 16.27
N ALA A 364 -15.87 -10.19 17.43
CA ALA A 364 -14.72 -11.00 17.82
C ALA A 364 -14.43 -12.12 16.80
N TYR A 365 -15.45 -12.71 16.18
CA TYR A 365 -15.23 -13.77 15.17
C TYR A 365 -14.55 -13.25 13.89
N GLY A 366 -14.75 -11.98 13.54
CA GLY A 366 -13.97 -11.33 12.49
C GLY A 366 -12.47 -11.29 12.83
N PHE A 367 -12.13 -11.05 14.10
CA PHE A 367 -10.74 -11.09 14.58
C PHE A 367 -10.16 -12.51 14.67
N TRP A 368 -10.98 -13.53 14.92
CA TRP A 368 -10.56 -14.93 14.79
C TRP A 368 -10.17 -15.27 13.34
N LEU A 369 -10.95 -14.79 12.36
CA LEU A 369 -10.59 -14.94 10.95
C LEU A 369 -9.26 -14.23 10.63
N ALA A 370 -9.08 -12.98 11.10
CA ALA A 370 -7.84 -12.24 10.95
C ALA A 370 -6.64 -12.97 11.60
N THR A 371 -6.85 -13.59 12.76
CA THR A 371 -5.82 -14.42 13.43
C THR A 371 -5.46 -15.63 12.59
N GLY A 372 -6.44 -16.27 11.94
CA GLY A 372 -6.20 -17.36 10.99
C GLY A 372 -5.37 -16.92 9.78
N LEU A 373 -5.67 -15.73 9.22
CA LEU A 373 -4.86 -15.14 8.14
C LEU A 373 -3.44 -14.83 8.61
N ALA A 374 -3.27 -14.31 9.85
CA ALA A 374 -1.96 -14.05 10.45
C ALA A 374 -1.16 -15.34 10.66
N ALA A 375 -1.82 -16.44 11.05
CA ALA A 375 -1.19 -17.75 11.20
C ALA A 375 -0.71 -18.30 9.86
N LEU A 376 -1.50 -18.19 8.79
CA LEU A 376 -1.11 -18.58 7.44
C LEU A 376 0.06 -17.72 6.93
N LEU A 377 0.02 -16.40 7.17
CA LEU A 377 1.11 -15.49 6.83
C LEU A 377 2.40 -15.89 7.54
N PHE A 378 2.34 -16.10 8.85
CA PHE A 378 3.50 -16.51 9.64
C PHE A 378 4.06 -17.87 9.15
N ALA A 379 3.21 -18.86 8.94
CA ALA A 379 3.63 -20.16 8.44
C ALA A 379 4.33 -20.06 7.07
N GLY A 380 3.77 -19.29 6.14
CA GLY A 380 4.38 -19.05 4.82
C GLY A 380 5.74 -18.34 4.90
N LEU A 381 5.87 -17.32 5.74
CA LEU A 381 7.13 -16.58 5.91
C LEU A 381 8.17 -17.40 6.70
N LEU A 382 7.75 -18.20 7.68
CA LEU A 382 8.60 -19.13 8.38
C LEU A 382 9.16 -20.21 7.44
N LEU A 383 8.31 -20.80 6.60
CA LEU A 383 8.74 -21.76 5.58
C LEU A 383 9.71 -21.13 4.58
N ASN A 384 9.44 -19.89 4.15
CA ASN A 384 10.36 -19.15 3.27
C ASN A 384 11.72 -18.92 3.95
N TRP A 385 11.77 -18.62 5.25
CA TRP A 385 13.01 -18.46 6.00
C TRP A 385 13.77 -19.79 6.14
N LEU A 386 13.09 -20.86 6.51
CA LEU A 386 13.71 -22.18 6.75
C LEU A 386 14.18 -22.85 5.45
N ALA A 387 13.35 -22.89 4.41
CA ALA A 387 13.64 -23.52 3.13
C ALA A 387 14.39 -22.59 2.15
N ASN A 388 14.23 -21.29 2.30
CA ASN A 388 14.83 -20.21 1.49
C ASN A 388 14.78 -20.43 -0.05
N PRO A 389 13.62 -20.76 -0.63
CA PRO A 389 13.50 -21.08 -2.05
C PRO A 389 13.79 -19.86 -2.95
N THR A 390 13.66 -18.63 -2.41
CA THR A 390 13.83 -17.38 -3.16
C THR A 390 15.29 -16.96 -3.27
N ARG A 391 16.21 -17.53 -2.45
CA ARG A 391 17.61 -17.11 -2.40
C ARG A 391 18.33 -17.21 -3.75
N SER A 392 18.16 -18.33 -4.44
CA SER A 392 18.82 -18.56 -5.74
C SER A 392 18.29 -17.66 -6.86
N VAL A 393 17.00 -17.28 -6.80
CA VAL A 393 16.37 -16.39 -7.78
C VAL A 393 16.84 -14.97 -7.57
N LEU A 394 16.77 -14.47 -6.32
CA LEU A 394 17.21 -13.12 -5.97
C LEU A 394 18.72 -12.94 -6.25
N ALA A 395 19.55 -13.95 -5.94
CA ALA A 395 20.98 -13.90 -6.24
C ALA A 395 21.26 -13.84 -7.75
N ARG A 396 20.49 -14.57 -8.56
CA ARG A 396 20.63 -14.51 -10.03
C ARG A 396 20.25 -13.13 -10.58
N VAL A 397 19.17 -12.56 -10.09
CA VAL A 397 18.74 -11.21 -10.52
C VAL A 397 19.74 -10.15 -10.06
N ASP A 398 20.28 -10.27 -8.83
CA ASP A 398 21.34 -9.37 -8.36
C ASP A 398 22.54 -9.36 -9.31
N VAL A 399 23.02 -10.55 -9.73
CA VAL A 399 24.14 -10.65 -10.68
C VAL A 399 23.77 -10.14 -12.06
N ALA A 400 22.60 -10.49 -12.59
CA ALA A 400 22.20 -10.15 -13.94
C ALA A 400 21.86 -8.65 -14.13
N ASP A 401 21.18 -8.05 -13.15
CA ASP A 401 20.59 -6.71 -13.31
C ASP A 401 21.33 -5.61 -12.54
N TYR A 402 22.17 -5.97 -11.55
CA TYR A 402 22.82 -4.99 -10.67
C TYR A 402 24.35 -5.01 -10.74
N HIS A 403 24.99 -6.13 -11.14
CA HIS A 403 26.48 -6.23 -11.19
C HIS A 403 27.07 -6.04 -12.60
N GLN A 404 26.25 -6.02 -13.66
CA GLN A 404 26.75 -5.75 -15.01
C GLN A 404 27.20 -4.29 -15.23
N GLU A 405 26.78 -3.35 -14.37
CA GLU A 405 27.17 -1.93 -14.46
C GLU A 405 28.58 -1.61 -13.95
N SER A 406 29.27 -2.55 -13.29
CA SER A 406 30.64 -2.34 -12.77
C SER A 406 31.76 -2.74 -13.72
N SER A 407 31.43 -3.20 -14.94
CA SER A 407 32.40 -3.69 -15.94
C SER A 407 32.42 -2.91 -17.26
N VAL A 408 31.86 -1.66 -17.27
CA VAL A 408 31.96 -0.75 -18.44
C VAL A 408 32.61 0.55 -18.04
#